data_4cbb7025f2b7693f5f5b2856ecf7c01e
#
_entry.id   4cbb7025f2b7693f5f5b2856ecf7c01e
#
_cell.length_a   1.000
_cell.length_b   1.000
_cell.length_c   1.000
_cell.angle_alpha   90.00
_cell.angle_beta   90.00
_cell.angle_gamma   90.00
#
_symmetry.space_group_name_H-M   'P 1'
#
loop_
_entity.id
_entity.type
_entity.pdbx_description
1 polymer ?
#
loop_
_entity_poly.entity_id
_entity_poly.type
_entity_poly.pdbx_seq_one_letter_code
_entity_poly.pdbx_strand_id
1 'polypeptide(L)'
;MQSQELKALAKQLKDNLSRLQEKRSNWESHWQEVSDFMLPRKAEITKERTRGDKRHTLIFDATAIHALELLAASLHGMLTSSANKWFSLRFKETDLNSIDEAKEWLEDATSRMYDAIAKSNFQQEIFECYHDLIAFGTACLMIEEDQEDVLLFSARHIKELYIQENKKGYVDTIYRRFKMPSQAAADKFGIENVSRDLINKARKDPFDDVQLVHVVRPRLDFDPNKEDKKNMPFQSIYMEFESGHIISVGGFKESPYVIPRYLKASTEQYGRSPGMNALPDVKVLNKMVENSLKAAAKQIDPPLLIPDD
;
A
#
# COMPACT_ATOMS: atom_id res chain seq x y z
N MET A 1 -1.55 -2.00 36.62
CA MET A 1 -2.06 -3.12 35.80
C MET A 1 -2.13 -2.76 34.31
N GLN A 2 -2.83 -1.70 33.89
CA GLN A 2 -2.91 -1.28 32.46
C GLN A 2 -1.54 -1.15 31.75
N SER A 3 -0.50 -0.65 32.40
CA SER A 3 0.84 -0.50 31.81
C SER A 3 1.53 -1.85 31.49
N GLN A 4 1.24 -2.90 32.22
CA GLN A 4 1.85 -4.22 32.03
C GLN A 4 1.18 -5.00 30.90
N GLU A 5 -0.14 -4.88 30.78
CA GLU A 5 -0.93 -5.46 29.66
C GLU A 5 -0.55 -4.81 28.32
N LEU A 6 -0.40 -3.49 28.28
CA LEU A 6 0.01 -2.78 27.06
C LEU A 6 1.43 -3.16 26.62
N LYS A 7 2.36 -3.38 27.57
CA LYS A 7 3.71 -3.85 27.24
C LYS A 7 3.70 -5.28 26.69
N ALA A 8 2.88 -6.16 27.26
CA ALA A 8 2.72 -7.52 26.78
C ALA A 8 2.12 -7.53 25.36
N LEU A 9 1.10 -6.68 25.11
CA LEU A 9 0.50 -6.50 23.81
C LEU A 9 1.52 -5.98 22.78
N ALA A 10 2.30 -4.96 23.11
CA ALA A 10 3.33 -4.41 22.24
C ALA A 10 4.38 -5.46 21.84
N LYS A 11 4.82 -6.29 22.81
CA LYS A 11 5.75 -7.40 22.56
C LYS A 11 5.13 -8.41 21.59
N GLN A 12 3.88 -8.84 21.84
CA GLN A 12 3.16 -9.76 20.97
C GLN A 12 3.05 -9.21 19.53
N LEU A 13 2.74 -7.92 19.37
CA LEU A 13 2.61 -7.28 18.06
C LEU A 13 3.97 -7.23 17.33
N LYS A 14 5.07 -6.95 18.03
CA LYS A 14 6.42 -6.98 17.45
C LYS A 14 6.81 -8.39 17.01
N ASP A 15 6.58 -9.40 17.85
CA ASP A 15 6.87 -10.81 17.52
C ASP A 15 6.07 -11.28 16.29
N ASN A 16 4.80 -10.92 16.21
CA ASN A 16 3.97 -11.23 15.04
C ASN A 16 4.47 -10.51 13.77
N LEU A 17 4.84 -9.24 13.88
CA LEU A 17 5.39 -8.49 12.76
C LEU A 17 6.69 -9.13 12.26
N SER A 18 7.59 -9.53 13.14
CA SER A 18 8.84 -10.21 12.78
C SER A 18 8.58 -11.51 12.01
N ARG A 19 7.61 -12.32 12.45
CA ARG A 19 7.21 -13.54 11.72
C ARG A 19 6.63 -13.26 10.34
N LEU A 20 5.86 -12.17 10.19
CA LEU A 20 5.33 -11.76 8.89
C LEU A 20 6.44 -11.22 7.97
N GLN A 21 7.46 -10.56 8.53
CA GLN A 21 8.63 -10.12 7.79
C GLN A 21 9.43 -11.29 7.22
N GLU A 22 9.69 -12.31 8.04
CA GLU A 22 10.36 -13.54 7.60
C GLU A 22 9.63 -14.21 6.43
N LYS A 23 8.30 -14.37 6.53
CA LYS A 23 7.48 -14.96 5.48
C LYS A 23 7.46 -14.15 4.18
N ARG A 24 7.66 -12.84 4.26
CA ARG A 24 7.63 -11.92 3.11
C ARG A 24 8.99 -11.74 2.43
N SER A 25 10.09 -12.15 3.05
CA SER A 25 11.45 -11.87 2.59
C SER A 25 11.73 -12.24 1.13
N ASN A 26 11.23 -13.40 0.67
CA ASN A 26 11.37 -13.84 -0.72
C ASN A 26 10.62 -12.92 -1.71
N TRP A 27 9.49 -12.35 -1.30
CA TRP A 27 8.73 -11.43 -2.11
C TRP A 27 9.43 -10.09 -2.28
N GLU A 28 10.10 -9.60 -1.25
CA GLU A 28 10.76 -8.29 -1.26
C GLU A 28 11.84 -8.19 -2.33
N SER A 29 12.66 -9.23 -2.50
CA SER A 29 13.69 -9.28 -3.55
C SER A 29 13.08 -9.28 -4.95
N HIS A 30 11.99 -10.04 -5.15
CA HIS A 30 11.29 -10.08 -6.43
C HIS A 30 10.60 -8.75 -6.75
N TRP A 31 9.90 -8.14 -5.80
CA TRP A 31 9.32 -6.80 -5.99
C TRP A 31 10.37 -5.73 -6.25
N GLN A 32 11.54 -5.82 -5.60
CA GLN A 32 12.63 -4.89 -5.87
C GLN A 32 13.12 -5.00 -7.33
N GLU A 33 13.29 -6.22 -7.84
CA GLU A 33 13.66 -6.41 -9.23
C GLU A 33 12.61 -5.88 -10.21
N VAL A 34 11.32 -6.20 -10.00
CA VAL A 34 10.23 -5.67 -10.84
C VAL A 34 10.23 -4.14 -10.83
N SER A 35 10.36 -3.53 -9.65
CA SER A 35 10.36 -2.07 -9.54
C SER A 35 11.58 -1.41 -10.16
N ASP A 36 12.76 -2.03 -10.07
CA ASP A 36 13.99 -1.50 -10.67
C ASP A 36 13.87 -1.38 -12.21
N PHE A 37 13.08 -2.24 -12.88
CA PHE A 37 12.93 -2.24 -14.34
C PHE A 37 11.61 -1.65 -14.86
N MET A 38 10.52 -1.74 -14.09
CA MET A 38 9.18 -1.37 -14.58
C MET A 38 8.54 -0.21 -13.83
N LEU A 39 8.86 -0.02 -12.54
CA LEU A 39 8.28 1.05 -11.70
C LEU A 39 9.37 1.72 -10.83
N PRO A 40 10.41 2.33 -11.45
CA PRO A 40 11.59 2.81 -10.73
C PRO A 40 11.27 3.88 -9.69
N ARG A 41 10.18 4.63 -9.83
CA ARG A 41 9.72 5.62 -8.85
C ARG A 41 9.38 4.99 -7.49
N LYS A 42 9.04 3.69 -7.44
CA LYS A 42 8.75 2.91 -6.23
C LYS A 42 9.81 1.86 -5.88
N ALA A 43 11.01 1.93 -6.46
CA ALA A 43 12.09 0.96 -6.27
C ALA A 43 12.85 1.14 -4.94
N GLU A 44 12.11 1.15 -3.83
CA GLU A 44 12.62 1.32 -2.46
C GLU A 44 12.15 0.21 -1.53
N ILE A 45 12.16 -1.04 -1.98
CA ILE A 45 11.62 -2.16 -1.19
C ILE A 45 12.69 -2.71 -0.26
N THR A 46 13.79 -3.20 -0.83
CA THR A 46 14.95 -3.69 -0.07
C THR A 46 16.08 -2.67 0.06
N LYS A 47 16.06 -1.63 -0.80
CA LYS A 47 17.08 -0.57 -0.81
C LYS A 47 16.47 0.71 -0.24
N GLU A 48 17.15 1.32 0.73
CA GLU A 48 16.81 2.69 1.14
C GLU A 48 17.45 3.67 0.16
N ARG A 49 16.67 4.64 -0.30
CA ARG A 49 17.14 5.72 -1.18
C ARG A 49 16.73 7.06 -0.62
N THR A 50 17.52 8.09 -0.89
CA THR A 50 17.18 9.46 -0.52
C THR A 50 16.13 10.03 -1.47
N ARG A 51 15.34 10.98 -0.99
CA ARG A 51 14.36 11.68 -1.82
C ARG A 51 15.11 12.44 -2.94
N GLY A 52 14.65 12.26 -4.19
CA GLY A 52 15.29 12.90 -5.36
C GLY A 52 16.44 12.13 -6.01
N ASP A 53 16.85 10.98 -5.49
CA ASP A 53 17.87 10.13 -6.12
C ASP A 53 17.47 9.68 -7.53
N LYS A 54 18.47 9.57 -8.42
CA LYS A 54 18.27 9.02 -9.77
C LYS A 54 17.91 7.54 -9.69
N ARG A 55 16.77 7.17 -10.28
CA ARG A 55 16.19 5.81 -10.19
C ARG A 55 16.30 4.99 -11.48
N HIS A 56 16.86 5.59 -12.55
CA HIS A 56 16.90 4.99 -13.89
C HIS A 56 18.28 4.47 -14.32
N THR A 57 19.18 4.27 -13.38
CA THR A 57 20.59 3.90 -13.69
C THR A 57 20.75 2.52 -14.34
N LEU A 58 19.76 1.64 -14.18
CA LEU A 58 19.76 0.28 -14.73
C LEU A 58 18.90 0.15 -16.02
N ILE A 59 18.25 1.25 -16.45
CA ILE A 59 17.27 1.21 -17.53
C ILE A 59 17.91 1.76 -18.80
N PHE A 60 18.05 0.89 -19.80
CA PHE A 60 18.47 1.21 -21.16
C PHE A 60 17.31 1.20 -22.14
N ASP A 61 16.20 0.54 -21.77
CA ASP A 61 14.96 0.45 -22.54
C ASP A 61 13.76 0.77 -21.64
N ALA A 62 12.94 1.73 -22.03
CA ALA A 62 11.78 2.20 -21.26
C ALA A 62 10.45 1.54 -21.67
N THR A 63 10.46 0.58 -22.59
CA THR A 63 9.25 -0.07 -23.13
C THR A 63 8.37 -0.65 -22.02
N ALA A 64 8.99 -1.30 -21.02
CA ALA A 64 8.25 -1.92 -19.91
C ALA A 64 7.57 -0.89 -19.00
N ILE A 65 8.18 0.28 -18.80
CA ILE A 65 7.60 1.39 -18.03
C ILE A 65 6.35 1.91 -18.76
N HIS A 66 6.46 2.18 -20.06
CA HIS A 66 5.33 2.65 -20.86
C HIS A 66 4.20 1.62 -20.96
N ALA A 67 4.53 0.33 -21.08
CA ALA A 67 3.55 -0.76 -21.09
C ALA A 67 2.78 -0.83 -19.76
N LEU A 68 3.47 -0.66 -18.63
CA LEU A 68 2.85 -0.62 -17.31
C LEU A 68 1.90 0.58 -17.17
N GLU A 69 2.33 1.76 -17.59
CA GLU A 69 1.52 2.99 -17.55
C GLU A 69 0.27 2.85 -18.44
N LEU A 70 0.42 2.30 -19.64
CA LEU A 70 -0.70 2.07 -20.58
C LEU A 70 -1.72 1.09 -20.01
N LEU A 71 -1.25 -0.02 -19.39
CA LEU A 71 -2.14 -0.98 -18.76
C LEU A 71 -2.85 -0.37 -17.54
N ALA A 72 -2.17 0.43 -16.72
CA ALA A 72 -2.77 1.13 -15.57
C ALA A 72 -3.85 2.12 -16.04
N ALA A 73 -3.57 2.91 -17.09
CA ALA A 73 -4.54 3.82 -17.67
C ALA A 73 -5.75 3.08 -18.25
N SER A 74 -5.53 1.94 -18.90
CA SER A 74 -6.60 1.10 -19.44
C SER A 74 -7.49 0.51 -18.33
N LEU A 75 -6.91 -0.01 -17.25
CA LEU A 75 -7.67 -0.50 -16.09
C LEU A 75 -8.47 0.62 -15.44
N HIS A 76 -7.86 1.79 -15.25
CA HIS A 76 -8.55 2.95 -14.71
C HIS A 76 -9.73 3.39 -15.59
N GLY A 77 -9.54 3.50 -16.89
CA GLY A 77 -10.57 3.89 -17.82
C GLY A 77 -11.74 2.89 -17.94
N MET A 78 -11.45 1.58 -17.75
CA MET A 78 -12.48 0.54 -17.84
C MET A 78 -13.20 0.26 -16.51
N LEU A 79 -12.50 0.32 -15.38
CA LEU A 79 -13.05 -0.14 -14.10
C LEU A 79 -13.57 1.01 -13.23
N THR A 80 -12.90 2.15 -13.21
CA THR A 80 -13.20 3.26 -12.28
C THR A 80 -13.20 4.63 -12.95
N SER A 81 -13.64 4.66 -14.21
CA SER A 81 -13.76 5.92 -14.97
C SER A 81 -14.66 6.91 -14.23
N SER A 82 -14.24 8.18 -14.16
CA SER A 82 -15.06 9.26 -13.63
C SER A 82 -16.24 9.63 -14.52
N ALA A 83 -16.20 9.23 -15.80
CA ALA A 83 -17.24 9.55 -16.77
C ALA A 83 -18.46 8.63 -16.67
N ASN A 84 -18.32 7.44 -16.13
CA ASN A 84 -19.36 6.43 -16.10
C ASN A 84 -19.62 5.94 -14.68
N LYS A 85 -20.89 5.65 -14.36
CA LYS A 85 -21.24 4.93 -13.12
C LYS A 85 -20.77 3.48 -13.24
N TRP A 86 -19.85 3.04 -12.35
CA TRP A 86 -19.27 1.70 -12.37
C TRP A 86 -19.78 0.82 -11.22
N PHE A 87 -20.64 1.33 -10.32
CA PHE A 87 -21.39 0.55 -9.34
C PHE A 87 -22.80 1.10 -9.14
N SER A 88 -23.70 0.27 -8.63
CA SER A 88 -25.03 0.66 -8.18
C SER A 88 -25.40 -0.13 -6.93
N LEU A 89 -26.16 0.49 -6.04
CA LEU A 89 -26.67 -0.16 -4.84
C LEU A 89 -27.89 -1.02 -5.17
N ARG A 90 -28.03 -2.15 -4.47
CA ARG A 90 -29.19 -3.03 -4.50
C ARG A 90 -29.47 -3.61 -3.12
N PHE A 91 -30.74 -3.81 -2.80
CA PHE A 91 -31.09 -4.59 -1.62
C PHE A 91 -30.74 -6.07 -1.83
N LYS A 92 -30.37 -6.74 -0.73
CA LYS A 92 -30.12 -8.18 -0.74
C LYS A 92 -31.39 -8.98 -1.07
N GLU A 93 -32.53 -8.50 -0.61
CA GLU A 93 -33.84 -9.07 -0.89
C GLU A 93 -34.35 -8.60 -2.25
N THR A 94 -34.50 -9.53 -3.18
CA THR A 94 -34.81 -9.25 -4.59
C THR A 94 -36.15 -8.52 -4.74
N ASP A 95 -37.14 -8.84 -3.89
CA ASP A 95 -38.50 -8.28 -3.95
C ASP A 95 -38.52 -6.77 -3.67
N LEU A 96 -37.64 -6.30 -2.76
CA LEU A 96 -37.50 -4.87 -2.47
C LEU A 96 -36.94 -4.08 -3.68
N ASN A 97 -36.14 -4.71 -4.53
CA ASN A 97 -35.62 -4.06 -5.73
C ASN A 97 -36.65 -3.87 -6.84
N SER A 98 -37.87 -4.41 -6.69
CA SER A 98 -39.00 -4.21 -7.61
C SER A 98 -39.93 -3.05 -7.23
N ILE A 99 -39.82 -2.53 -6.00
CA ILE A 99 -40.60 -1.42 -5.47
C ILE A 99 -40.02 -0.09 -5.97
N ASP A 100 -40.82 0.79 -6.54
CA ASP A 100 -40.34 2.01 -7.17
C ASP A 100 -39.73 3.01 -6.17
N GLU A 101 -40.33 3.19 -4.99
CA GLU A 101 -39.76 4.03 -3.93
C GLU A 101 -38.42 3.53 -3.44
N ALA A 102 -38.23 2.21 -3.40
CA ALA A 102 -36.95 1.60 -3.01
C ALA A 102 -35.87 1.81 -4.07
N LYS A 103 -36.22 1.75 -5.36
CA LYS A 103 -35.31 2.08 -6.47
C LYS A 103 -34.88 3.54 -6.43
N GLU A 104 -35.83 4.47 -6.26
CA GLU A 104 -35.54 5.89 -6.17
C GLU A 104 -34.58 6.20 -5.02
N TRP A 105 -34.81 5.60 -3.85
CA TRP A 105 -33.91 5.73 -2.70
C TRP A 105 -32.51 5.19 -2.99
N LEU A 106 -32.39 4.02 -3.64
CA LEU A 106 -31.10 3.43 -4.02
C LEU A 106 -30.36 4.26 -5.04
N GLU A 107 -31.06 4.87 -6.00
CA GLU A 107 -30.48 5.76 -7.00
C GLU A 107 -29.97 7.06 -6.37
N ASP A 108 -30.75 7.66 -5.46
CA ASP A 108 -30.32 8.84 -4.69
C ASP A 108 -29.09 8.53 -3.84
N ALA A 109 -29.13 7.42 -3.07
CA ALA A 109 -27.99 6.97 -2.28
C ALA A 109 -26.74 6.71 -3.13
N THR A 110 -26.92 6.02 -4.28
CA THR A 110 -25.83 5.76 -5.23
C THR A 110 -25.23 7.08 -5.75
N SER A 111 -26.09 8.06 -6.12
CA SER A 111 -25.64 9.35 -6.62
C SER A 111 -24.85 10.13 -5.57
N ARG A 112 -25.31 10.15 -4.31
CA ARG A 112 -24.59 10.78 -3.19
C ARG A 112 -23.22 10.14 -2.94
N MET A 113 -23.12 8.80 -3.09
CA MET A 113 -21.82 8.12 -2.99
C MET A 113 -20.88 8.53 -4.11
N TYR A 114 -21.36 8.64 -5.36
CA TYR A 114 -20.55 9.14 -6.47
C TYR A 114 -20.10 10.59 -6.26
N ASP A 115 -20.97 11.45 -5.72
CA ASP A 115 -20.62 12.84 -5.40
C ASP A 115 -19.53 12.94 -4.34
N ALA A 116 -19.61 12.09 -3.29
CA ALA A 116 -18.57 12.01 -2.27
C ALA A 116 -17.24 11.51 -2.84
N ILE A 117 -17.26 10.47 -3.68
CA ILE A 117 -16.07 9.95 -4.36
C ILE A 117 -15.48 10.99 -5.31
N ALA A 118 -16.32 11.72 -6.07
CA ALA A 118 -15.87 12.73 -7.02
C ALA A 118 -15.21 13.94 -6.35
N LYS A 119 -15.64 14.31 -5.15
CA LYS A 119 -15.04 15.40 -4.35
C LYS A 119 -13.72 14.97 -3.70
N SER A 120 -13.54 13.69 -3.47
CA SER A 120 -12.34 13.14 -2.82
C SER A 120 -11.16 12.98 -3.78
N ASN A 121 -10.02 12.57 -3.25
CA ASN A 121 -8.81 12.25 -4.02
C ASN A 121 -8.83 10.83 -4.64
N PHE A 122 -9.98 10.17 -4.73
CA PHE A 122 -10.12 8.77 -5.15
C PHE A 122 -9.44 8.48 -6.49
N GLN A 123 -9.68 9.31 -7.51
CA GLN A 123 -9.19 9.06 -8.88
C GLN A 123 -7.65 8.99 -8.93
N GLN A 124 -6.98 9.84 -8.17
CA GLN A 124 -5.52 9.87 -8.09
C GLN A 124 -4.99 8.63 -7.36
N GLU A 125 -5.58 8.29 -6.23
CA GLU A 125 -5.10 7.20 -5.37
C GLU A 125 -5.41 5.82 -5.97
N ILE A 126 -6.56 5.65 -6.63
CA ILE A 126 -6.88 4.38 -7.30
C ILE A 126 -5.99 4.14 -8.52
N PHE A 127 -5.61 5.20 -9.25
CA PHE A 127 -4.66 5.08 -10.35
C PHE A 127 -3.28 4.61 -9.86
N GLU A 128 -2.83 5.12 -8.72
CA GLU A 128 -1.61 4.67 -8.05
C GLU A 128 -1.70 3.19 -7.60
N CYS A 129 -2.87 2.77 -7.10
CA CYS A 129 -3.13 1.37 -6.78
C CYS A 129 -3.06 0.44 -8.01
N TYR A 130 -3.52 0.89 -9.19
CA TYR A 130 -3.39 0.10 -10.42
C TYR A 130 -1.93 -0.10 -10.82
N HIS A 131 -1.08 0.90 -10.68
CA HIS A 131 0.37 0.71 -10.89
C HIS A 131 0.95 -0.34 -9.95
N ASP A 132 0.60 -0.29 -8.67
CA ASP A 132 1.07 -1.26 -7.68
C ASP A 132 0.56 -2.67 -8.00
N LEU A 133 -0.70 -2.78 -8.40
CA LEU A 133 -1.31 -4.06 -8.73
C LEU A 133 -0.66 -4.71 -9.96
N ILE A 134 -0.31 -3.92 -10.98
CA ILE A 134 0.35 -4.40 -12.19
C ILE A 134 1.81 -4.75 -11.92
N ALA A 135 2.51 -3.95 -11.11
CA ALA A 135 3.92 -4.18 -10.81
C ALA A 135 4.12 -5.29 -9.77
N PHE A 136 3.41 -5.22 -8.64
CA PHE A 136 3.65 -6.07 -7.47
C PHE A 136 2.61 -7.17 -7.27
N GLY A 137 1.50 -7.14 -8.01
CA GLY A 137 0.41 -8.11 -7.88
C GLY A 137 -0.47 -7.89 -6.65
N THR A 138 -0.09 -7.00 -5.76
CA THR A 138 -0.83 -6.63 -4.55
C THR A 138 -0.75 -5.14 -4.37
N ALA A 139 -1.89 -4.50 -4.20
CA ALA A 139 -1.98 -3.07 -3.89
C ALA A 139 -2.68 -2.87 -2.54
N CYS A 140 -2.65 -1.67 -2.03
CA CYS A 140 -3.35 -1.30 -0.81
C CYS A 140 -3.91 0.11 -0.92
N LEU A 141 -5.21 0.22 -0.74
CA LEU A 141 -5.92 1.47 -0.59
C LEU A 141 -6.44 1.58 0.85
N MET A 142 -6.05 2.60 1.55
CA MET A 142 -6.58 2.95 2.87
C MET A 142 -7.66 4.00 2.70
N ILE A 143 -8.80 3.80 3.37
CA ILE A 143 -9.95 4.69 3.34
C ILE A 143 -10.16 5.23 4.75
N GLU A 144 -10.15 6.53 4.88
CA GLU A 144 -10.36 7.25 6.15
C GLU A 144 -11.50 8.26 5.97
N GLU A 145 -12.20 8.56 7.07
CA GLU A 145 -13.12 9.69 7.10
C GLU A 145 -12.33 11.00 7.11
N ASP A 146 -12.78 11.97 6.33
CA ASP A 146 -12.24 13.33 6.32
C ASP A 146 -13.32 14.34 6.66
N GLN A 147 -12.94 15.41 7.37
CA GLN A 147 -13.90 16.43 7.82
C GLN A 147 -14.29 17.40 6.70
N GLU A 148 -13.42 17.60 5.71
CA GLU A 148 -13.64 18.53 4.60
C GLU A 148 -14.27 17.81 3.40
N ASP A 149 -13.68 16.69 2.95
CA ASP A 149 -14.05 15.98 1.73
C ASP A 149 -14.86 14.70 1.98
N VAL A 150 -15.24 14.41 3.24
CA VAL A 150 -15.97 13.21 3.68
C VAL A 150 -15.12 11.94 3.61
N LEU A 151 -14.39 11.72 2.53
CA LEU A 151 -13.56 10.54 2.28
C LEU A 151 -12.15 10.95 1.89
N LEU A 152 -11.17 10.34 2.54
CA LEU A 152 -9.75 10.43 2.18
C LEU A 152 -9.24 9.04 1.79
N PHE A 153 -8.74 8.92 0.58
CA PHE A 153 -8.10 7.73 0.07
C PHE A 153 -6.58 7.88 0.14
N SER A 154 -5.88 6.77 0.39
CA SER A 154 -4.42 6.78 0.41
C SER A 154 -3.88 5.45 -0.11
N ALA A 155 -3.22 5.45 -1.25
CA ALA A 155 -2.46 4.31 -1.74
C ALA A 155 -1.23 4.10 -0.86
N ARG A 156 -1.08 2.90 -0.31
CA ARG A 156 0.03 2.55 0.58
C ARG A 156 1.01 1.63 -0.12
N HIS A 157 2.28 2.00 -0.06
CA HIS A 157 3.34 1.24 -0.71
C HIS A 157 3.45 -0.16 -0.11
N ILE A 158 3.64 -1.19 -0.97
CA ILE A 158 3.72 -2.59 -0.55
C ILE A 158 4.84 -2.85 0.48
N LYS A 159 5.92 -2.07 0.46
CA LYS A 159 7.01 -2.20 1.44
C LYS A 159 6.56 -2.03 2.89
N GLU A 160 5.53 -1.21 3.10
CA GLU A 160 5.02 -0.91 4.43
C GLU A 160 4.08 -1.99 4.98
N LEU A 161 3.58 -2.91 4.12
CA LEU A 161 2.43 -3.75 4.39
C LEU A 161 2.83 -5.21 4.64
N TYR A 162 2.36 -5.74 5.74
CA TYR A 162 2.44 -7.15 6.10
C TYR A 162 1.03 -7.64 6.34
N ILE A 163 0.59 -8.61 5.55
CA ILE A 163 -0.80 -9.07 5.52
C ILE A 163 -0.92 -10.50 6.00
N GLN A 164 -2.08 -10.83 6.55
CA GLN A 164 -2.45 -12.20 6.90
C GLN A 164 -3.89 -12.44 6.46
N GLU A 165 -4.15 -13.64 5.96
CA GLU A 165 -5.46 -14.10 5.53
C GLU A 165 -6.18 -14.85 6.64
N ASN A 166 -7.51 -14.75 6.61
CA ASN A 166 -8.39 -15.60 7.39
C ASN A 166 -8.60 -16.97 6.71
N LYS A 167 -9.39 -17.83 7.36
CA LYS A 167 -9.73 -19.18 6.86
C LYS A 167 -10.44 -19.20 5.49
N LYS A 168 -11.02 -18.07 5.08
CA LYS A 168 -11.72 -17.90 3.80
C LYS A 168 -10.83 -17.34 2.70
N GLY A 169 -9.56 -17.03 3.00
CA GLY A 169 -8.61 -16.44 2.06
C GLY A 169 -8.77 -14.93 1.86
N TYR A 170 -9.52 -14.24 2.72
CA TYR A 170 -9.60 -12.77 2.74
C TYR A 170 -8.53 -12.21 3.69
N VAL A 171 -7.94 -11.10 3.30
CA VAL A 171 -7.01 -10.35 4.17
C VAL A 171 -7.83 -9.62 5.23
N ASP A 172 -7.66 -10.03 6.48
CA ASP A 172 -8.34 -9.42 7.63
C ASP A 172 -7.39 -8.85 8.67
N THR A 173 -6.11 -9.20 8.58
CA THR A 173 -5.08 -8.74 9.52
C THR A 173 -3.96 -8.06 8.77
N ILE A 174 -3.73 -6.80 9.09
CA ILE A 174 -2.78 -5.93 8.41
C ILE A 174 -1.86 -5.29 9.45
N TYR A 175 -0.54 -5.35 9.20
CA TYR A 175 0.47 -4.60 9.89
C TYR A 175 1.11 -3.64 8.89
N ARG A 176 1.01 -2.35 9.13
CA ARG A 176 1.66 -1.31 8.33
C ARG A 176 2.78 -0.70 9.14
N ARG A 177 4.04 -0.86 8.68
CA ARG A 177 5.21 -0.22 9.25
C ARG A 177 5.65 0.91 8.34
N PHE A 178 5.65 2.13 8.85
CA PHE A 178 5.92 3.33 8.05
C PHE A 178 6.73 4.36 8.84
N LYS A 179 7.37 5.28 8.10
CA LYS A 179 8.11 6.41 8.68
C LYS A 179 7.24 7.67 8.60
N MET A 180 7.34 8.51 9.61
CA MET A 180 6.66 9.81 9.69
C MET A 180 7.56 10.79 10.43
N PRO A 181 7.63 12.09 10.02
CA PRO A 181 8.33 13.11 10.79
C PRO A 181 7.84 13.19 12.23
N SER A 182 8.75 13.35 13.17
CA SER A 182 8.46 13.30 14.60
C SER A 182 7.43 14.36 15.03
N GLN A 183 7.50 15.56 14.47
CA GLN A 183 6.51 16.61 14.73
C GLN A 183 5.12 16.21 14.20
N ALA A 184 5.04 15.71 12.96
CA ALA A 184 3.77 15.30 12.37
C ALA A 184 3.13 14.12 13.15
N ALA A 185 3.94 13.24 13.73
CA ALA A 185 3.44 12.18 14.61
C ALA A 185 2.88 12.76 15.92
N ALA A 186 3.57 13.71 16.54
CA ALA A 186 3.08 14.38 17.75
C ALA A 186 1.78 15.16 17.52
N ASP A 187 1.66 15.83 16.38
CA ASP A 187 0.46 16.59 16.00
C ASP A 187 -0.73 15.66 15.71
N LYS A 188 -0.49 14.57 14.99
CA LYS A 188 -1.55 13.61 14.62
C LYS A 188 -2.12 12.86 15.83
N PHE A 189 -1.28 12.44 16.76
CA PHE A 189 -1.71 11.58 17.87
C PHE A 189 -1.91 12.31 19.19
N GLY A 190 -1.45 13.56 19.30
CA GLY A 190 -1.44 14.34 20.54
C GLY A 190 -0.20 14.06 21.39
N ILE A 191 0.37 15.12 21.96
CA ILE A 191 1.61 15.06 22.75
C ILE A 191 1.46 14.16 23.99
N GLU A 192 0.25 14.07 24.54
CA GLU A 192 -0.06 13.27 25.72
C GLU A 192 -0.05 11.75 25.47
N ASN A 193 -0.24 11.35 24.20
CA ASN A 193 -0.36 9.92 23.82
C ASN A 193 0.94 9.32 23.30
N VAL A 194 1.90 10.16 22.95
CA VAL A 194 3.20 9.71 22.41
C VAL A 194 4.25 9.58 23.52
N SER A 195 5.32 8.81 23.25
CA SER A 195 6.40 8.62 24.23
C SER A 195 7.21 9.91 24.46
N ARG A 196 7.86 9.99 25.63
CA ARG A 196 8.80 11.08 25.94
C ARG A 196 9.95 11.15 24.95
N ASP A 197 10.39 10.01 24.44
CA ASP A 197 11.48 9.94 23.46
C ASP A 197 11.09 10.55 22.14
N LEU A 198 9.84 10.32 21.66
CA LEU A 198 9.30 10.94 20.47
C LEU A 198 9.17 12.46 20.66
N ILE A 199 8.67 12.92 21.80
CA ILE A 199 8.57 14.37 22.12
C ILE A 199 9.96 15.02 22.11
N ASN A 200 10.96 14.36 22.69
CA ASN A 200 12.32 14.88 22.71
C ASN A 200 12.93 14.92 21.31
N LYS A 201 12.68 13.91 20.46
CA LYS A 201 13.06 13.92 19.04
C LYS A 201 12.40 15.09 18.31
N ALA A 202 11.10 15.28 18.43
CA ALA A 202 10.37 16.35 17.78
C ALA A 202 10.86 17.75 18.17
N ARG A 203 11.28 17.93 19.45
CA ARG A 203 11.86 19.19 19.91
C ARG A 203 13.28 19.43 19.38
N LYS A 204 14.07 18.39 19.19
CA LYS A 204 15.46 18.48 18.72
C LYS A 204 15.53 18.62 17.21
N ASP A 205 14.78 17.82 16.48
CA ASP A 205 14.65 17.84 15.03
C ASP A 205 13.23 17.44 14.61
N PRO A 206 12.37 18.43 14.28
CA PRO A 206 10.98 18.19 13.88
C PRO A 206 10.82 17.32 12.62
N PHE A 207 11.87 17.27 11.78
CA PHE A 207 11.87 16.54 10.51
C PHE A 207 12.49 15.14 10.61
N ASP A 208 13.07 14.77 11.77
CA ASP A 208 13.60 13.42 11.97
C ASP A 208 12.48 12.39 11.95
N ASP A 209 12.68 11.34 11.17
CA ASP A 209 11.67 10.30 10.95
C ASP A 209 11.60 9.33 12.14
N VAL A 210 10.38 9.08 12.59
CA VAL A 210 10.08 8.03 13.58
C VAL A 210 9.36 6.86 12.89
N GLN A 211 9.70 5.64 13.29
CA GLN A 211 9.04 4.44 12.78
C GLN A 211 7.80 4.11 13.62
N LEU A 212 6.67 4.04 12.94
CA LEU A 212 5.37 3.69 13.52
C LEU A 212 4.86 2.38 12.93
N VAL A 213 4.06 1.69 13.71
CA VAL A 213 3.32 0.50 13.26
C VAL A 213 1.83 0.73 13.51
N HIS A 214 1.04 0.58 12.46
CA HIS A 214 -0.41 0.53 12.55
C HIS A 214 -0.86 -0.91 12.33
N VAL A 215 -1.61 -1.46 13.27
CA VAL A 215 -2.14 -2.81 13.21
C VAL A 215 -3.65 -2.76 13.17
N VAL A 216 -4.23 -3.40 12.14
CA VAL A 216 -5.66 -3.64 12.05
C VAL A 216 -5.88 -5.14 11.99
N ARG A 217 -6.71 -5.66 12.91
CA ARG A 217 -7.01 -7.08 13.00
C ARG A 217 -8.41 -7.32 13.55
N PRO A 218 -9.05 -8.46 13.26
CA PRO A 218 -10.33 -8.82 13.86
C PRO A 218 -10.24 -8.87 15.39
N ARG A 219 -11.27 -8.38 16.05
CA ARG A 219 -11.46 -8.49 17.49
C ARG A 219 -12.44 -9.61 17.79
N LEU A 220 -12.02 -10.59 18.60
CA LEU A 220 -12.85 -11.76 18.90
C LEU A 220 -13.85 -11.50 20.02
N ASP A 221 -13.57 -10.54 20.88
CA ASP A 221 -14.29 -10.22 22.12
C ASP A 221 -15.01 -8.86 22.06
N PHE A 222 -15.49 -8.47 20.86
CA PHE A 222 -16.28 -7.25 20.72
C PHE A 222 -17.74 -7.47 21.12
N ASP A 223 -18.37 -6.43 21.68
CA ASP A 223 -19.78 -6.41 22.03
C ASP A 223 -20.57 -5.64 20.96
N PRO A 224 -21.42 -6.30 20.15
CA PRO A 224 -22.19 -5.64 19.07
C PRO A 224 -23.16 -4.55 19.55
N ASN A 225 -23.54 -4.57 20.84
CA ASN A 225 -24.46 -3.60 21.42
C ASN A 225 -23.78 -2.31 21.89
N LYS A 226 -22.44 -2.25 21.85
CA LYS A 226 -21.65 -1.08 22.23
C LYS A 226 -21.03 -0.43 21.02
N GLU A 227 -21.25 0.88 20.88
CA GLU A 227 -20.76 1.66 19.74
C GLU A 227 -19.41 2.36 20.00
N ASP A 228 -18.77 2.09 21.15
CA ASP A 228 -17.47 2.70 21.44
C ASP A 228 -16.34 2.08 20.60
N LYS A 229 -15.31 2.88 20.32
CA LYS A 229 -14.16 2.46 19.48
C LYS A 229 -13.44 1.21 20.01
N LYS A 230 -13.61 0.87 21.30
CA LYS A 230 -13.00 -0.32 21.91
C LYS A 230 -13.81 -1.60 21.69
N ASN A 231 -15.06 -1.49 21.25
CA ASN A 231 -15.96 -2.63 20.99
C ASN A 231 -16.28 -2.84 19.50
N MET A 232 -15.56 -2.22 18.60
CA MET A 232 -15.73 -2.42 17.16
C MET A 232 -15.10 -3.74 16.68
N PRO A 233 -15.64 -4.37 15.61
CA PRO A 233 -15.20 -5.67 15.09
C PRO A 233 -13.72 -5.74 14.69
N PHE A 234 -13.16 -4.63 14.21
CA PHE A 234 -11.74 -4.55 13.89
C PHE A 234 -11.02 -3.69 14.93
N GLN A 235 -9.98 -4.24 15.53
CA GLN A 235 -9.10 -3.53 16.43
C GLN A 235 -8.08 -2.72 15.62
N SER A 236 -7.89 -1.45 15.98
CA SER A 236 -6.88 -0.55 15.42
C SER A 236 -5.88 -0.17 16.52
N ILE A 237 -4.60 -0.42 16.30
CA ILE A 237 -3.54 -0.12 17.26
C ILE A 237 -2.43 0.65 16.54
N TYR A 238 -2.09 1.83 17.07
CA TYR A 238 -0.88 2.54 16.68
C TYR A 238 0.19 2.38 17.75
N MET A 239 1.41 2.09 17.32
CA MET A 239 2.54 1.81 18.21
C MET A 239 3.83 2.40 17.61
N GLU A 240 4.68 2.95 18.46
CA GLU A 240 6.06 3.28 18.10
C GLU A 240 6.87 1.99 17.98
N PHE A 241 7.56 1.82 16.85
CA PHE A 241 8.28 0.55 16.59
C PHE A 241 9.47 0.36 17.54
N GLU A 242 10.27 1.40 17.77
CA GLU A 242 11.49 1.30 18.57
C GLU A 242 11.18 1.08 20.05
N SER A 243 10.45 2.01 20.66
CA SER A 243 10.12 1.97 22.08
C SER A 243 9.10 0.88 22.45
N GLY A 244 8.24 0.47 21.49
CA GLY A 244 7.09 -0.37 21.76
C GLY A 244 5.98 0.35 22.53
N HIS A 245 6.01 1.68 22.58
CA HIS A 245 4.96 2.48 23.20
C HIS A 245 3.69 2.42 22.35
N ILE A 246 2.56 2.01 22.98
CA ILE A 246 1.25 2.02 22.31
C ILE A 246 0.68 3.43 22.41
N ILE A 247 0.52 4.06 21.27
CA ILE A 247 0.03 5.43 21.12
C ILE A 247 -1.49 5.46 21.27
N SER A 248 -2.19 4.58 20.55
CA SER A 248 -3.65 4.52 20.61
C SER A 248 -4.18 3.12 20.38
N VAL A 249 -5.33 2.83 21.00
CA VAL A 249 -6.11 1.61 20.78
C VAL A 249 -7.53 2.02 20.46
N GLY A 250 -7.95 1.73 19.24
CA GLY A 250 -9.27 2.05 18.72
C GLY A 250 -9.89 0.86 18.01
N GLY A 251 -10.80 1.15 17.10
CA GLY A 251 -11.42 0.15 16.24
C GLY A 251 -12.14 0.75 15.06
N PHE A 252 -12.52 -0.13 14.14
CA PHE A 252 -13.31 0.17 12.95
C PHE A 252 -14.48 -0.82 12.85
N LYS A 253 -15.60 -0.38 12.29
CA LYS A 253 -16.74 -1.26 11.96
C LYS A 253 -16.33 -2.24 10.86
N GLU A 254 -15.55 -1.79 9.88
CA GLU A 254 -14.97 -2.56 8.78
C GLU A 254 -13.50 -2.24 8.65
N SER A 255 -12.73 -3.10 7.96
CA SER A 255 -11.32 -2.82 7.70
C SER A 255 -11.17 -1.56 6.85
N PRO A 256 -10.38 -0.55 7.28
CA PRO A 256 -10.11 0.63 6.48
C PRO A 256 -9.15 0.33 5.31
N TYR A 257 -8.54 -0.85 5.27
CA TYR A 257 -7.63 -1.27 4.24
C TYR A 257 -8.31 -2.19 3.24
N VAL A 258 -8.30 -1.80 1.98
CA VAL A 258 -8.70 -2.62 0.83
C VAL A 258 -7.44 -3.12 0.14
N ILE A 259 -7.26 -4.44 0.09
CA ILE A 259 -6.03 -5.06 -0.44
C ILE A 259 -6.38 -5.98 -1.62
N PRO A 260 -6.50 -5.42 -2.84
CA PRO A 260 -6.70 -6.21 -4.03
C PRO A 260 -5.44 -6.98 -4.41
N ARG A 261 -5.64 -8.18 -4.99
CA ARG A 261 -4.59 -9.04 -5.53
C ARG A 261 -4.92 -9.40 -6.97
N TYR A 262 -3.96 -9.21 -7.87
CA TYR A 262 -4.18 -9.40 -9.31
C TYR A 262 -4.47 -10.86 -9.65
N LEU A 263 -3.51 -11.74 -9.35
CA LEU A 263 -3.68 -13.20 -9.43
C LEU A 263 -3.24 -13.80 -8.11
N LYS A 264 -4.12 -14.57 -7.48
CA LYS A 264 -3.82 -15.26 -6.23
C LYS A 264 -3.59 -16.75 -6.49
N ALA A 265 -2.41 -17.26 -6.12
CA ALA A 265 -2.19 -18.68 -5.96
C ALA A 265 -2.75 -19.15 -4.61
N SER A 266 -3.30 -20.35 -4.55
CA SER A 266 -3.96 -20.88 -3.34
C SER A 266 -3.04 -21.00 -2.12
N THR A 267 -1.73 -21.12 -2.35
CA THR A 267 -0.70 -21.27 -1.31
C THR A 267 0.00 -19.96 -0.94
N GLU A 268 -0.32 -18.86 -1.63
CA GLU A 268 0.38 -17.59 -1.48
C GLU A 268 -0.54 -16.52 -0.87
N GLN A 269 -0.01 -15.68 0.00
CA GLN A 269 -0.74 -14.56 0.62
C GLN A 269 -0.77 -13.32 -0.28
N TYR A 270 0.33 -13.07 -0.99
CA TYR A 270 0.46 -11.96 -1.94
C TYR A 270 0.11 -12.41 -3.35
N GLY A 271 -0.35 -11.47 -4.16
CA GLY A 271 -0.74 -11.74 -5.55
C GLY A 271 0.45 -11.77 -6.50
N ARG A 272 0.31 -12.50 -7.60
CA ARG A 272 1.21 -12.48 -8.75
C ARG A 272 0.77 -11.43 -9.76
N SER A 273 1.71 -10.78 -10.43
CA SER A 273 1.45 -9.68 -11.35
C SER A 273 1.84 -9.99 -12.79
N PRO A 274 1.26 -9.26 -13.76
CA PRO A 274 1.76 -9.25 -15.13
C PRO A 274 3.22 -8.83 -15.22
N GLY A 275 3.63 -7.85 -14.40
CA GLY A 275 5.02 -7.39 -14.32
C GLY A 275 5.99 -8.48 -13.91
N MET A 276 5.62 -9.32 -12.93
CA MET A 276 6.44 -10.47 -12.54
C MET A 276 6.62 -11.46 -13.68
N ASN A 277 5.57 -11.71 -14.46
CA ASN A 277 5.61 -12.63 -15.59
C ASN A 277 6.46 -12.09 -16.75
N ALA A 278 6.39 -10.79 -17.01
CA ALA A 278 7.15 -10.15 -18.09
C ALA A 278 8.62 -9.84 -17.71
N LEU A 279 8.98 -9.90 -16.43
CA LEU A 279 10.31 -9.51 -15.93
C LEU A 279 11.48 -10.18 -16.67
N PRO A 280 11.47 -11.49 -16.96
CA PRO A 280 12.57 -12.14 -17.70
C PRO A 280 12.79 -11.51 -19.08
N ASP A 281 11.71 -11.29 -19.85
CA ASP A 281 11.79 -10.71 -21.18
C ASP A 281 12.26 -9.25 -21.15
N VAL A 282 11.79 -8.47 -20.17
CA VAL A 282 12.21 -7.09 -19.94
C VAL A 282 13.71 -7.03 -19.65
N LYS A 283 14.23 -7.93 -18.82
CA LYS A 283 15.68 -8.00 -18.54
C LYS A 283 16.49 -8.32 -19.79
N VAL A 284 16.01 -9.26 -20.62
CA VAL A 284 16.65 -9.62 -21.89
C VAL A 284 16.68 -8.40 -22.82
N LEU A 285 15.53 -7.75 -23.04
CA LEU A 285 15.41 -6.58 -23.90
C LEU A 285 16.36 -5.45 -23.44
N ASN A 286 16.32 -5.12 -22.15
CA ASN A 286 17.17 -4.10 -21.56
C ASN A 286 18.66 -4.42 -21.77
N LYS A 287 19.06 -5.69 -21.64
CA LYS A 287 20.44 -6.14 -21.86
C LYS A 287 20.86 -6.08 -23.32
N MET A 288 19.94 -6.39 -24.24
CA MET A 288 20.20 -6.28 -25.68
C MET A 288 20.45 -4.83 -26.07
N VAL A 289 19.63 -3.89 -25.58
CA VAL A 289 19.82 -2.44 -25.85
C VAL A 289 21.14 -1.95 -25.26
N GLU A 290 21.46 -2.31 -24.01
CA GLU A 290 22.75 -1.99 -23.37
C GLU A 290 23.94 -2.47 -24.24
N ASN A 291 23.89 -3.72 -24.68
CA ASN A 291 24.97 -4.31 -25.50
C ASN A 291 25.08 -3.64 -26.88
N SER A 292 23.95 -3.28 -27.50
CA SER A 292 23.92 -2.54 -28.78
C SER A 292 24.57 -1.17 -28.64
N LEU A 293 24.28 -0.43 -27.57
CA LEU A 293 24.91 0.86 -27.28
C LEU A 293 26.42 0.72 -27.05
N LYS A 294 26.84 -0.31 -26.31
CA LYS A 294 28.27 -0.60 -26.10
C LYS A 294 29.00 -0.99 -27.40
N ALA A 295 28.32 -1.76 -28.28
CA ALA A 295 28.88 -2.13 -29.57
C ALA A 295 29.03 -0.90 -30.49
N ALA A 296 28.01 -0.03 -30.54
CA ALA A 296 28.06 1.23 -31.28
C ALA A 296 29.20 2.14 -30.76
N ALA A 297 29.36 2.28 -29.45
CA ALA A 297 30.45 3.05 -28.87
C ALA A 297 31.84 2.52 -29.27
N LYS A 298 32.02 1.18 -29.28
CA LYS A 298 33.28 0.56 -29.72
C LYS A 298 33.53 0.69 -31.24
N GLN A 299 32.49 0.82 -32.05
CA GLN A 299 32.66 1.08 -33.48
C GLN A 299 33.07 2.51 -33.77
N ILE A 300 32.64 3.47 -32.93
CA ILE A 300 33.01 4.89 -33.05
C ILE A 300 34.43 5.11 -32.57
N ASP A 301 34.84 4.46 -31.48
CA ASP A 301 36.20 4.54 -30.90
C ASP A 301 36.77 3.13 -30.70
N PRO A 302 37.30 2.51 -31.81
CA PRO A 302 37.80 1.14 -31.73
C PRO A 302 39.11 1.07 -30.95
N PRO A 303 39.31 0.04 -30.11
CA PRO A 303 40.57 -0.18 -29.43
C PRO A 303 41.71 -0.45 -30.44
N LEU A 304 42.82 0.29 -30.31
CA LEU A 304 44.03 0.09 -31.15
C LEU A 304 44.89 -0.99 -30.52
N LEU A 305 45.31 -1.96 -31.33
CA LEU A 305 46.35 -2.91 -30.96
C LEU A 305 47.69 -2.31 -31.32
N ILE A 306 48.55 -2.05 -30.34
CA ILE A 306 49.94 -1.61 -30.54
C ILE A 306 50.80 -2.85 -30.36
N PRO A 307 51.66 -3.22 -31.36
CA PRO A 307 52.61 -4.30 -31.16
C PRO A 307 53.59 -3.92 -30.06
N ASP A 308 53.85 -4.88 -29.17
CA ASP A 308 54.89 -4.78 -28.14
C ASP A 308 56.24 -4.99 -28.83
N ASP A 309 57.09 -3.95 -28.89
CA ASP A 309 58.48 -3.99 -29.45
C ASP A 309 59.44 -4.69 -28.48
#